data_fed470cab2f6b1ca98ce75ffe6a8b2cc
#
_entry.id   fed470cab2f6b1ca98ce75ffe6a8b2cc
#
_cell.length_a   1.000
_cell.length_b   1.000
_cell.length_c   1.000
_cell.angle_alpha   90.00
_cell.angle_beta   90.00
_cell.angle_gamma   90.00
#
_symmetry.space_group_name_H-M   'P 1'
#
loop_
_entity.id
_entity.type
_entity.pdbx_description
1 polymer ?
#
loop_
_entity_poly.entity_id
_entity_poly.type
_entity_poly.pdbx_seq_one_letter_code
_entity_poly.pdbx_strand_id
1 'polypeptide(L)'
;FVQVLMGGYYRDMALGNKLRRERIEAGRGVISDKEGEIMAGNKVVDGGVIRFYPWGETSSSLTGYLSEMKGMTGLEKQYDGILSGTAGEELVELDAYGNRIRVLGRRDAQAGRDIKTNVSMKLQQNIYTVMKKRLVEGGLSGSVVVSRVSGEILALLSLPSYDPNLFSGGAFRGTAGGDYASVEKVLSDEVKKPLFNRVIAGSFAPGSVFKILPAIAGLSERVIDRNVTILDTGEIKVGSYRFGNWYFDQYGKTEGEINIERALTRSNDIFFYKLGEMLGIDKLVTWSKRFGIGEKTGIDMPGEVSGLLPDPLWREREIGERWFLGNTYHMSIGQGDLMMTPLQVNRLAASVISGKRCVPRMVGREKKCEDLGTSEVNREIVISGMRGACESGGTAFSFFDLKGKVLCKTGTAQHGGEATKPHAWISVVIPNENEVENWVVVTVMIEAGGEG
;
A
#
# COMPACT_ATOMS: atom_id res chain seq x y z
N PHE A 1 20.70 39.88 58.19
CA PHE A 1 21.60 40.25 57.10
C PHE A 1 21.18 39.60 55.76
N VAL A 2 20.93 38.31 55.75
CA VAL A 2 20.47 37.56 54.56
C VAL A 2 19.08 38.04 54.07
N GLN A 3 18.17 38.36 54.99
CA GLN A 3 16.83 38.84 54.63
C GLN A 3 16.83 40.24 53.99
N VAL A 4 17.80 41.09 54.31
CA VAL A 4 17.89 42.47 53.81
C VAL A 4 18.64 42.52 52.49
N LEU A 5 19.69 41.70 52.27
CA LEU A 5 20.50 41.69 51.06
C LEU A 5 19.94 40.75 49.93
N MET A 6 19.27 39.71 50.33
CA MET A 6 18.72 38.73 49.38
C MET A 6 17.18 38.60 49.50
N GLY A 7 16.53 39.50 50.23
CA GLY A 7 15.08 39.46 50.44
C GLY A 7 14.28 39.54 49.12
N GLY A 8 14.77 40.27 48.14
CA GLY A 8 14.20 40.31 46.79
C GLY A 8 14.30 38.95 46.08
N TYR A 9 15.48 38.36 46.07
CA TYR A 9 15.77 37.07 45.47
C TYR A 9 14.92 35.92 46.07
N TYR A 10 14.86 35.88 47.44
CA TYR A 10 14.03 34.85 48.09
C TYR A 10 12.53 35.11 47.94
N ARG A 11 12.11 36.40 47.82
CA ARG A 11 10.71 36.73 47.50
C ARG A 11 10.35 36.29 46.10
N ASP A 12 11.23 36.51 45.10
CA ASP A 12 11.01 36.10 43.73
C ASP A 12 11.02 34.59 43.59
N MET A 13 11.93 33.89 44.32
CA MET A 13 11.90 32.42 44.41
C MET A 13 10.62 31.89 45.08
N ALA A 14 10.17 32.56 46.18
CA ALA A 14 8.93 32.17 46.87
C ALA A 14 7.68 32.44 46.00
N LEU A 15 7.68 33.52 45.23
CA LEU A 15 6.63 33.79 44.23
C LEU A 15 6.65 32.79 43.09
N GLY A 16 7.85 32.43 42.59
CA GLY A 16 8.01 31.41 41.55
C GLY A 16 7.53 30.00 41.98
N ASN A 17 7.72 29.68 43.29
CA ASN A 17 7.22 28.42 43.86
C ASN A 17 5.70 28.40 44.12
N LYS A 18 5.04 29.55 44.07
CA LYS A 18 3.58 29.67 44.22
C LYS A 18 2.83 29.71 42.89
N LEU A 19 3.53 29.89 41.79
CA LEU A 19 2.94 29.98 40.46
C LEU A 19 3.26 28.71 39.66
N ARG A 20 2.22 28.06 39.18
CA ARG A 20 2.35 26.88 38.34
C ARG A 20 1.67 27.13 36.98
N ARG A 21 2.39 26.81 35.91
CA ARG A 21 1.79 26.73 34.59
C ARG A 21 1.24 25.32 34.38
N GLU A 22 -0.05 25.24 34.13
CA GLU A 22 -0.73 24.00 33.83
C GLU A 22 -1.13 24.02 32.37
N ARG A 23 -0.81 22.93 31.65
CA ARG A 23 -1.15 22.78 30.27
C ARG A 23 -2.61 22.36 30.13
N ILE A 24 -3.34 23.03 29.23
CA ILE A 24 -4.69 22.65 28.82
C ILE A 24 -4.55 21.86 27.52
N GLU A 25 -4.86 20.57 27.57
CA GLU A 25 -4.77 19.75 26.37
C GLU A 25 -5.79 20.19 25.32
N ALA A 26 -5.35 20.24 24.04
CA ALA A 26 -6.22 20.49 22.91
C ALA A 26 -7.01 19.23 22.55
N GLY A 27 -8.29 19.36 22.24
CA GLY A 27 -9.06 18.28 21.64
C GLY A 27 -8.45 17.88 20.31
N ARG A 28 -8.13 16.59 20.13
CA ARG A 28 -7.60 16.08 18.86
C ARG A 28 -8.74 15.96 17.83
N GLY A 29 -8.48 16.35 16.57
CA GLY A 29 -9.43 16.24 15.47
C GLY A 29 -9.84 14.78 15.17
N VAL A 30 -11.00 14.61 14.58
CA VAL A 30 -11.58 13.32 14.19
C VAL A 30 -11.05 12.90 12.81
N ILE A 31 -10.81 11.61 12.61
CA ILE A 31 -10.58 11.02 11.30
C ILE A 31 -11.86 10.29 10.90
N SER A 32 -12.46 10.66 9.77
CA SER A 32 -13.67 10.05 9.24
C SER A 32 -13.45 9.48 7.84
N ASP A 33 -14.29 8.53 7.48
CA ASP A 33 -14.38 7.99 6.12
C ASP A 33 -15.15 8.94 5.18
N LYS A 34 -15.32 8.52 3.92
CA LYS A 34 -16.01 9.34 2.91
C LYS A 34 -17.50 9.52 3.17
N GLU A 35 -18.13 8.62 3.92
CA GLU A 35 -19.52 8.69 4.34
C GLU A 35 -19.70 9.50 5.64
N GLY A 36 -18.63 9.77 6.39
CA GLY A 36 -18.65 10.47 7.68
C GLY A 36 -18.59 9.54 8.89
N GLU A 37 -18.37 8.24 8.68
CA GLU A 37 -18.15 7.26 9.73
C GLU A 37 -16.81 7.52 10.44
N ILE A 38 -16.81 7.55 11.77
CA ILE A 38 -15.63 7.85 12.57
C ILE A 38 -14.66 6.65 12.49
N MET A 39 -13.45 6.91 12.01
CA MET A 39 -12.33 5.96 11.99
C MET A 39 -11.45 6.09 13.23
N ALA A 40 -11.21 7.32 13.68
CA ALA A 40 -10.52 7.64 14.92
C ALA A 40 -11.15 8.87 15.55
N GLY A 41 -11.56 8.76 16.82
CA GLY A 41 -12.22 9.81 17.58
C GLY A 41 -11.69 9.91 18.99
N ASN A 42 -12.35 10.72 19.83
CA ASN A 42 -11.99 10.89 21.22
C ASN A 42 -13.13 10.38 22.11
N LYS A 43 -12.80 9.72 23.20
CA LYS A 43 -13.75 9.21 24.19
C LYS A 43 -13.35 9.66 25.60
N VAL A 44 -14.32 10.12 26.37
CA VAL A 44 -14.08 10.45 27.79
C VAL A 44 -14.21 9.17 28.60
N VAL A 45 -13.17 8.86 29.38
CA VAL A 45 -13.11 7.70 30.28
C VAL A 45 -12.48 8.17 31.59
N ASP A 46 -13.14 7.94 32.69
CA ASP A 46 -12.67 8.28 34.06
C ASP A 46 -12.16 9.72 34.19
N GLY A 47 -12.82 10.67 33.50
CA GLY A 47 -12.46 12.11 33.53
C GLY A 47 -11.28 12.49 32.63
N GLY A 48 -10.63 11.53 31.96
CA GLY A 48 -9.61 11.76 30.93
C GLY A 48 -10.18 11.58 29.51
N VAL A 49 -9.46 12.12 28.53
CA VAL A 49 -9.79 11.93 27.10
C VAL A 49 -8.81 10.93 26.51
N ILE A 50 -9.33 9.85 25.92
CA ILE A 50 -8.52 8.84 25.25
C ILE A 50 -8.83 8.83 23.75
N ARG A 51 -7.86 8.45 22.93
CA ARG A 51 -8.05 8.19 21.51
C ARG A 51 -8.76 6.85 21.32
N PHE A 52 -9.77 6.80 20.45
CA PHE A 52 -10.62 5.63 20.25
C PHE A 52 -10.81 5.31 18.76
N TYR A 53 -10.69 4.03 18.42
CA TYR A 53 -10.80 3.49 17.06
C TYR A 53 -11.97 2.52 16.99
N PRO A 54 -13.16 2.98 16.54
CA PRO A 54 -14.39 2.15 16.55
C PRO A 54 -14.30 0.86 15.73
N TRP A 55 -13.47 0.87 14.69
CA TRP A 55 -13.31 -0.25 13.75
C TRP A 55 -12.20 -1.24 14.13
N GLY A 56 -11.48 -1.01 15.23
CA GLY A 56 -10.43 -1.91 15.72
C GLY A 56 -9.47 -2.35 14.62
N GLU A 57 -9.23 -3.67 14.51
CA GLU A 57 -8.30 -4.27 13.55
C GLU A 57 -8.57 -3.89 12.09
N THR A 58 -9.83 -3.62 11.71
CA THR A 58 -10.22 -3.25 10.34
C THR A 58 -9.57 -1.95 9.88
N SER A 59 -9.38 -0.99 10.80
CA SER A 59 -8.84 0.33 10.49
C SER A 59 -7.34 0.47 10.71
N SER A 60 -6.67 -0.50 11.32
CA SER A 60 -5.28 -0.39 11.78
C SER A 60 -4.28 0.00 10.68
N SER A 61 -4.41 -0.60 9.51
CA SER A 61 -3.53 -0.30 8.35
C SER A 61 -3.79 1.09 7.73
N LEU A 62 -4.89 1.73 8.10
CA LEU A 62 -5.27 3.09 7.68
C LEU A 62 -4.91 4.12 8.76
N THR A 63 -5.60 4.05 9.90
CA THR A 63 -5.44 5.02 10.98
C THR A 63 -4.08 4.95 11.64
N GLY A 64 -3.50 3.74 11.72
CA GLY A 64 -2.42 3.48 12.64
C GLY A 64 -2.91 3.61 14.08
N TYR A 65 -2.04 4.04 14.98
CA TYR A 65 -2.35 4.32 16.39
C TYR A 65 -1.69 5.61 16.87
N LEU A 66 -2.22 6.15 17.97
CA LEU A 66 -1.62 7.22 18.76
C LEU A 66 -1.31 6.68 20.16
N SER A 67 -0.07 6.81 20.61
CA SER A 67 0.37 6.41 21.94
C SER A 67 1.40 7.40 22.48
N GLU A 68 1.23 7.84 23.72
CA GLU A 68 2.20 8.72 24.40
C GLU A 68 3.57 8.04 24.54
N MET A 69 3.59 6.73 24.79
CA MET A 69 4.84 5.99 25.03
C MET A 69 5.45 5.39 23.76
N LYS A 70 4.64 5.02 22.75
CA LYS A 70 5.06 4.27 21.57
C LYS A 70 5.01 5.10 20.28
N GLY A 71 4.62 6.39 20.39
CA GLY A 71 4.53 7.29 19.24
C GLY A 71 3.28 7.07 18.38
N MET A 72 3.38 7.34 17.09
CA MET A 72 2.26 7.34 16.15
C MET A 72 2.61 6.66 14.84
N THR A 73 1.59 6.09 14.19
CA THR A 73 1.71 5.50 12.84
C THR A 73 0.51 5.91 11.97
N GLY A 74 0.50 5.51 10.69
CA GLY A 74 -0.65 5.68 9.79
C GLY A 74 -1.09 7.15 9.62
N LEU A 75 -2.38 7.36 9.41
CA LEU A 75 -2.98 8.69 9.25
C LEU A 75 -2.83 9.56 10.50
N GLU A 76 -2.79 8.96 11.71
CA GLU A 76 -2.52 9.69 12.95
C GLU A 76 -1.16 10.42 12.89
N LYS A 77 -0.13 9.76 12.35
CA LYS A 77 1.20 10.35 12.18
C LYS A 77 1.25 11.33 11.01
N GLN A 78 0.66 10.94 9.87
CA GLN A 78 0.72 11.74 8.65
C GLN A 78 0.09 13.12 8.83
N TYR A 79 -1.02 13.17 9.55
CA TYR A 79 -1.82 14.38 9.74
C TYR A 79 -1.76 14.95 11.16
N ASP A 80 -0.72 14.58 11.94
CA ASP A 80 -0.59 15.03 13.33
C ASP A 80 -0.63 16.56 13.47
N GLY A 81 0.08 17.27 12.60
CA GLY A 81 0.08 18.74 12.60
C GLY A 81 -1.29 19.41 12.37
N ILE A 82 -2.25 18.66 11.79
CA ILE A 82 -3.64 19.12 11.61
C ILE A 82 -4.50 18.66 12.77
N LEU A 83 -4.30 17.41 13.21
CA LEU A 83 -5.15 16.74 14.20
C LEU A 83 -4.87 17.18 15.63
N SER A 84 -3.62 17.50 16.01
CA SER A 84 -3.22 17.72 17.41
C SER A 84 -3.73 19.03 18.01
N GLY A 85 -4.02 20.04 17.19
CA GLY A 85 -4.38 21.38 17.66
C GLY A 85 -3.22 22.09 18.37
N THR A 86 -3.56 23.10 19.17
CA THR A 86 -2.61 23.89 19.95
C THR A 86 -3.02 23.89 21.41
N ALA A 87 -2.14 23.39 22.28
CA ALA A 87 -2.41 23.37 23.70
C ALA A 87 -2.57 24.80 24.29
N GLY A 88 -3.47 24.94 25.22
CA GLY A 88 -3.63 26.12 26.07
C GLY A 88 -2.72 26.07 27.30
N GLU A 89 -2.76 27.12 28.07
CA GLU A 89 -2.04 27.24 29.32
C GLU A 89 -2.88 27.95 30.36
N GLU A 90 -2.78 27.50 31.60
CA GLU A 90 -3.35 28.16 32.76
C GLU A 90 -2.23 28.50 33.76
N LEU A 91 -2.13 29.76 34.18
CA LEU A 91 -1.23 30.19 35.24
C LEU A 91 -2.03 30.19 36.53
N VAL A 92 -1.73 29.25 37.40
CA VAL A 92 -2.42 29.07 38.69
C VAL A 92 -1.52 29.48 39.84
N GLU A 93 -2.11 30.15 40.85
CA GLU A 93 -1.48 30.38 42.15
C GLU A 93 -1.82 29.22 43.08
N LEU A 94 -0.79 28.67 43.70
CA LEU A 94 -0.92 27.56 44.66
C LEU A 94 -0.65 28.05 46.08
N ASP A 95 -1.28 27.41 47.06
CA ASP A 95 -0.94 27.58 48.48
C ASP A 95 0.35 26.83 48.87
N ALA A 96 0.77 26.91 50.10
CA ALA A 96 1.95 26.22 50.60
C ALA A 96 1.82 24.68 50.57
N TYR A 97 0.61 24.15 50.40
CA TYR A 97 0.30 22.73 50.33
C TYR A 97 0.10 22.23 48.87
N GLY A 98 0.24 23.16 47.88
CA GLY A 98 0.07 22.84 46.49
C GLY A 98 -1.38 22.88 45.99
N ASN A 99 -2.34 23.35 46.78
CA ASN A 99 -3.72 23.50 46.34
C ASN A 99 -3.90 24.76 45.50
N ARG A 100 -4.76 24.71 44.49
CA ARG A 100 -5.12 25.87 43.65
C ARG A 100 -5.85 26.93 44.48
N ILE A 101 -5.33 28.18 44.53
CA ILE A 101 -5.99 29.35 45.12
C ILE A 101 -6.81 30.06 44.07
N ARG A 102 -6.21 30.42 42.94
CA ARG A 102 -6.86 31.16 41.85
C ARG A 102 -6.13 31.00 40.52
N VAL A 103 -6.83 31.26 39.42
CA VAL A 103 -6.28 31.41 38.10
C VAL A 103 -5.88 32.86 37.88
N LEU A 104 -4.62 33.09 37.53
CA LEU A 104 -4.06 34.43 37.28
C LEU A 104 -4.10 34.79 35.79
N GLY A 105 -4.06 33.80 34.91
CA GLY A 105 -4.15 33.98 33.46
C GLY A 105 -4.49 32.65 32.77
N ARG A 106 -5.18 32.73 31.64
CA ARG A 106 -5.57 31.58 30.87
C ARG A 106 -5.47 31.89 29.40
N ARG A 107 -4.87 30.97 28.64
CA ARG A 107 -4.92 30.88 27.20
C ARG A 107 -5.61 29.58 26.85
N ASP A 108 -6.77 29.65 26.23
CA ASP A 108 -7.55 28.47 25.89
C ASP A 108 -6.83 27.63 24.80
N ALA A 109 -7.01 26.31 24.88
CA ALA A 109 -6.56 25.39 23.88
C ALA A 109 -7.38 25.58 22.58
N GLN A 110 -6.72 25.42 21.45
CA GLN A 110 -7.38 25.37 20.13
C GLN A 110 -7.43 23.93 19.67
N ALA A 111 -8.64 23.38 19.51
CA ALA A 111 -8.83 22.02 19.04
C ALA A 111 -8.22 21.80 17.64
N GLY A 112 -7.73 20.60 17.41
CA GLY A 112 -7.30 20.16 16.09
C GLY A 112 -8.46 20.13 15.10
N ARG A 113 -8.12 20.13 13.82
CA ARG A 113 -9.10 20.05 12.73
C ARG A 113 -9.35 18.61 12.34
N ASP A 114 -10.58 18.30 11.99
CA ASP A 114 -11.00 17.00 11.48
C ASP A 114 -10.45 16.77 10.07
N ILE A 115 -10.21 15.51 9.73
CA ILE A 115 -9.89 15.07 8.38
C ILE A 115 -10.94 14.09 7.88
N LYS A 116 -11.31 14.24 6.61
CA LYS A 116 -12.20 13.33 5.91
C LYS A 116 -11.40 12.60 4.84
N THR A 117 -11.42 11.27 4.90
CA THR A 117 -10.70 10.41 3.96
C THR A 117 -11.55 10.06 2.74
N ASN A 118 -10.93 9.49 1.71
CA ASN A 118 -11.59 8.92 0.53
C ASN A 118 -12.02 7.45 0.74
N VAL A 119 -11.63 6.86 1.86
CA VAL A 119 -11.90 5.45 2.21
C VAL A 119 -13.38 5.24 2.50
N SER A 120 -13.90 4.05 2.18
CA SER A 120 -15.18 3.56 2.65
C SER A 120 -14.96 2.49 3.71
N MET A 121 -15.32 2.76 4.97
CA MET A 121 -15.16 1.78 6.05
C MET A 121 -16.06 0.57 5.87
N LYS A 122 -17.20 0.72 5.21
CA LYS A 122 -18.07 -0.41 4.84
C LYS A 122 -17.37 -1.37 3.85
N LEU A 123 -16.69 -0.82 2.83
CA LEU A 123 -15.89 -1.61 1.89
C LEU A 123 -14.71 -2.26 2.61
N GLN A 124 -13.98 -1.49 3.42
CA GLN A 124 -12.85 -1.95 4.22
C GLN A 124 -13.23 -3.13 5.12
N GLN A 125 -14.37 -3.04 5.82
CA GLN A 125 -14.87 -4.10 6.69
C GLN A 125 -15.23 -5.38 5.92
N ASN A 126 -15.87 -5.24 4.76
CA ASN A 126 -16.21 -6.39 3.92
C ASN A 126 -14.94 -7.13 3.44
N ILE A 127 -13.93 -6.36 2.97
CA ILE A 127 -12.64 -6.91 2.55
C ILE A 127 -11.95 -7.58 3.73
N TYR A 128 -11.90 -6.91 4.89
CA TYR A 128 -11.30 -7.46 6.11
C TYR A 128 -11.94 -8.81 6.49
N THR A 129 -13.27 -8.89 6.51
CA THR A 129 -13.99 -10.11 6.89
C THR A 129 -13.66 -11.28 5.97
N VAL A 130 -13.65 -11.04 4.64
CA VAL A 130 -13.34 -12.08 3.64
C VAL A 130 -11.87 -12.52 3.76
N MET A 131 -10.96 -11.55 3.83
CA MET A 131 -9.52 -11.82 3.84
C MET A 131 -9.08 -12.45 5.16
N LYS A 132 -9.58 -11.98 6.31
CA LYS A 132 -9.27 -12.56 7.62
C LYS A 132 -9.63 -14.04 7.66
N LYS A 133 -10.84 -14.40 7.22
CA LYS A 133 -11.28 -15.80 7.16
C LYS A 133 -10.33 -16.67 6.32
N ARG A 134 -9.88 -16.18 5.17
CA ARG A 134 -9.04 -16.95 4.24
C ARG A 134 -7.57 -17.02 4.65
N LEU A 135 -7.01 -15.91 5.17
CA LEU A 135 -5.59 -15.81 5.44
C LEU A 135 -5.24 -16.29 6.86
N VAL A 136 -5.97 -15.81 7.87
CA VAL A 136 -5.64 -16.13 9.27
C VAL A 136 -5.88 -17.60 9.57
N GLU A 137 -6.97 -18.19 9.07
CA GLU A 137 -7.23 -19.63 9.18
C GLU A 137 -6.14 -20.47 8.48
N GLY A 138 -5.56 -19.94 7.38
CA GLY A 138 -4.46 -20.57 6.64
C GLY A 138 -3.06 -20.25 7.18
N GLY A 139 -2.92 -19.43 8.22
CA GLY A 139 -1.61 -18.97 8.73
C GLY A 139 -0.85 -18.08 7.75
N LEU A 140 -1.55 -17.44 6.80
CA LEU A 140 -0.97 -16.63 5.73
C LEU A 140 -1.03 -15.14 6.04
N SER A 141 -0.20 -14.38 5.36
CA SER A 141 -0.17 -12.91 5.37
C SER A 141 -0.52 -12.38 3.98
N GLY A 142 -1.08 -11.18 3.92
CA GLY A 142 -1.41 -10.59 2.62
C GLY A 142 -1.90 -9.16 2.71
N SER A 143 -2.25 -8.62 1.56
CA SER A 143 -2.69 -7.23 1.45
C SER A 143 -3.71 -7.06 0.33
N VAL A 144 -4.54 -6.05 0.50
CA VAL A 144 -5.50 -5.60 -0.52
C VAL A 144 -5.44 -4.09 -0.61
N VAL A 145 -5.37 -3.57 -1.81
CA VAL A 145 -5.58 -2.16 -2.10
C VAL A 145 -6.67 -1.99 -3.14
N VAL A 146 -7.60 -1.10 -2.87
CA VAL A 146 -8.67 -0.72 -3.78
C VAL A 146 -8.58 0.77 -4.02
N SER A 147 -8.45 1.14 -5.28
CA SER A 147 -8.38 2.54 -5.69
C SER A 147 -9.28 2.84 -6.88
N ARG A 148 -9.59 4.11 -7.09
CA ARG A 148 -10.00 4.57 -8.42
C ARG A 148 -8.78 4.70 -9.33
N VAL A 149 -8.99 4.60 -10.62
CA VAL A 149 -7.95 4.87 -11.63
C VAL A 149 -7.37 6.28 -11.46
N SER A 150 -8.15 7.23 -10.98
CA SER A 150 -7.72 8.60 -10.63
C SER A 150 -6.86 8.72 -9.37
N GLY A 151 -6.53 7.62 -8.70
CA GLY A 151 -5.66 7.57 -7.52
C GLY A 151 -6.36 7.70 -6.16
N GLU A 152 -7.68 7.85 -6.09
CA GLU A 152 -8.41 7.80 -4.80
C GLU A 152 -8.32 6.42 -4.19
N ILE A 153 -7.82 6.31 -2.95
CA ILE A 153 -7.81 5.06 -2.19
C ILE A 153 -9.17 4.86 -1.52
N LEU A 154 -9.85 3.79 -1.89
CA LEU A 154 -11.16 3.43 -1.35
C LEU A 154 -11.07 2.43 -0.20
N ALA A 155 -10.05 1.57 -0.21
CA ALA A 155 -9.71 0.65 0.87
C ALA A 155 -8.23 0.28 0.81
N LEU A 156 -7.62 0.01 1.97
CA LEU A 156 -6.23 -0.41 2.10
C LEU A 156 -6.11 -1.32 3.31
N LEU A 157 -5.84 -2.61 3.07
CA LEU A 157 -5.78 -3.64 4.10
C LEU A 157 -4.43 -4.35 4.08
N SER A 158 -3.83 -4.50 5.25
CA SER A 158 -2.66 -5.35 5.50
C SER A 158 -2.98 -6.34 6.62
N LEU A 159 -2.77 -7.61 6.37
CA LEU A 159 -3.02 -8.70 7.33
C LEU A 159 -1.75 -9.53 7.55
N PRO A 160 -1.53 -10.05 8.77
CA PRO A 160 -2.33 -9.82 9.98
C PRO A 160 -2.35 -8.37 10.42
N SER A 161 -3.39 -7.98 11.14
CA SER A 161 -3.61 -6.64 11.68
C SER A 161 -3.64 -6.67 13.22
N TYR A 162 -3.87 -5.53 13.85
CA TYR A 162 -3.96 -5.39 15.29
C TYR A 162 -5.05 -4.37 15.65
N ASP A 163 -5.56 -4.40 16.89
CA ASP A 163 -6.48 -3.37 17.37
C ASP A 163 -5.69 -2.13 17.84
N PRO A 164 -5.82 -0.95 17.18
CA PRO A 164 -5.16 0.28 17.60
C PRO A 164 -5.51 0.74 19.03
N ASN A 165 -6.68 0.36 19.54
CA ASN A 165 -7.11 0.68 20.91
C ASN A 165 -6.16 0.10 21.97
N LEU A 166 -5.40 -0.95 21.68
CA LEU A 166 -4.36 -1.48 22.58
C LEU A 166 -3.30 -0.43 22.92
N PHE A 167 -3.05 0.53 22.01
CA PHE A 167 -2.04 1.58 22.17
C PHE A 167 -2.56 2.85 22.86
N SER A 168 -3.88 3.00 23.03
CA SER A 168 -4.52 4.24 23.52
C SER A 168 -4.53 4.40 25.04
N GLY A 169 -3.78 3.58 25.77
CA GLY A 169 -3.72 3.63 27.25
C GLY A 169 -4.69 2.65 27.91
N GLY A 170 -4.26 2.03 29.01
CA GLY A 170 -4.80 0.83 29.65
C GLY A 170 -6.25 0.81 30.16
N ALA A 171 -7.07 1.81 29.87
CA ALA A 171 -8.46 1.88 30.30
C ALA A 171 -9.43 1.09 29.39
N PHE A 172 -9.02 0.69 28.18
CA PHE A 172 -9.89 0.01 27.23
C PHE A 172 -9.62 -1.50 27.13
N ARG A 173 -9.78 -2.22 28.24
CA ARG A 173 -9.70 -3.69 28.27
C ARG A 173 -10.95 -4.40 27.73
N GLY A 174 -11.93 -3.68 27.18
CA GLY A 174 -13.30 -4.17 27.05
C GLY A 174 -13.77 -4.65 25.68
N THR A 175 -13.04 -4.42 24.57
CA THR A 175 -13.51 -4.85 23.23
C THR A 175 -12.42 -5.49 22.39
N ALA A 176 -11.32 -5.95 22.99
CA ALA A 176 -10.26 -6.66 22.30
C ALA A 176 -10.74 -8.05 21.83
N GLY A 177 -11.58 -8.07 20.80
CA GLY A 177 -11.89 -9.26 20.00
C GLY A 177 -10.87 -9.53 18.91
N GLY A 178 -9.66 -8.97 19.02
CA GLY A 178 -8.59 -9.10 18.03
C GLY A 178 -7.66 -10.29 18.30
N ASP A 179 -6.78 -10.57 17.33
CA ASP A 179 -5.82 -11.68 17.38
C ASP A 179 -4.71 -11.44 18.42
N TYR A 180 -4.55 -10.22 18.92
CA TYR A 180 -3.53 -9.83 19.89
C TYR A 180 -4.16 -9.30 21.18
N ALA A 181 -3.71 -9.85 22.31
CA ALA A 181 -4.24 -9.50 23.64
C ALA A 181 -3.50 -8.32 24.30
N SER A 182 -2.33 -7.91 23.79
CA SER A 182 -1.55 -6.79 24.37
C SER A 182 -0.60 -6.17 23.33
N VAL A 183 -0.13 -4.96 23.65
CA VAL A 183 0.87 -4.23 22.85
C VAL A 183 2.17 -5.03 22.71
N GLU A 184 2.62 -5.67 23.78
CA GLU A 184 3.85 -6.47 23.79
C GLU A 184 3.78 -7.61 22.79
N LYS A 185 2.62 -8.29 22.70
CA LYS A 185 2.41 -9.36 21.71
C LYS A 185 2.39 -8.82 20.27
N VAL A 186 1.82 -7.63 20.05
CA VAL A 186 1.86 -6.97 18.74
C VAL A 186 3.30 -6.63 18.34
N LEU A 187 4.09 -6.08 19.29
CA LEU A 187 5.46 -5.65 19.03
C LEU A 187 6.45 -6.81 18.87
N SER A 188 6.21 -7.95 19.54
CA SER A 188 7.12 -9.10 19.56
C SER A 188 6.84 -10.13 18.47
N ASP A 189 5.76 -10.00 17.70
CA ASP A 189 5.46 -10.97 16.63
C ASP A 189 6.30 -10.68 15.37
N GLU A 190 7.52 -11.18 15.35
CA GLU A 190 8.45 -11.03 14.23
C GLU A 190 8.09 -11.90 13.01
N VAL A 191 7.23 -12.89 13.18
CA VAL A 191 6.79 -13.79 12.11
C VAL A 191 5.65 -13.15 11.32
N LYS A 192 4.57 -12.79 12.00
CA LYS A 192 3.37 -12.22 11.39
C LYS A 192 3.50 -10.73 11.09
N LYS A 193 4.33 -10.01 11.85
CA LYS A 193 4.63 -8.57 11.70
C LYS A 193 3.35 -7.72 11.53
N PRO A 194 2.45 -7.67 12.52
CA PRO A 194 1.15 -7.00 12.38
C PRO A 194 1.25 -5.49 12.17
N LEU A 195 2.35 -4.85 12.61
CA LEU A 195 2.62 -3.42 12.37
C LEU A 195 3.14 -3.12 10.97
N PHE A 196 3.54 -4.15 10.22
CA PHE A 196 4.11 -3.98 8.89
C PHE A 196 3.00 -3.76 7.87
N ASN A 197 2.89 -2.56 7.33
CA ASN A 197 1.91 -2.24 6.29
C ASN A 197 2.38 -2.78 4.93
N ARG A 198 1.95 -4.00 4.61
CA ARG A 198 2.34 -4.72 3.39
C ARG A 198 2.00 -3.98 2.10
N VAL A 199 0.98 -3.13 2.12
CA VAL A 199 0.52 -2.42 0.92
C VAL A 199 1.55 -1.41 0.44
N ILE A 200 2.18 -0.67 1.37
CA ILE A 200 3.08 0.46 1.07
C ILE A 200 4.54 0.19 1.42
N ALA A 201 4.80 -0.73 2.36
CA ALA A 201 6.14 -1.06 2.83
C ALA A 201 6.62 -2.46 2.41
N GLY A 202 5.70 -3.36 2.03
CA GLY A 202 6.03 -4.67 1.49
C GLY A 202 6.58 -4.56 0.07
N SER A 203 7.77 -5.09 -0.15
CA SER A 203 8.45 -5.08 -1.46
C SER A 203 8.64 -6.51 -1.93
N PHE A 204 7.95 -6.89 -3.01
CA PHE A 204 7.85 -8.26 -3.50
C PHE A 204 8.03 -8.31 -5.01
N ALA A 205 8.56 -9.42 -5.53
CA ALA A 205 8.52 -9.65 -6.96
C ALA A 205 7.05 -9.65 -7.44
N PRO A 206 6.69 -8.85 -8.46
CA PRO A 206 5.31 -8.75 -8.91
C PRO A 206 4.86 -9.97 -9.73
N GLY A 207 5.78 -10.73 -10.30
CA GLY A 207 5.46 -11.79 -11.25
C GLY A 207 4.68 -11.27 -12.44
N SER A 208 3.86 -12.12 -13.02
CA SER A 208 3.15 -11.85 -14.28
C SER A 208 2.17 -10.67 -14.25
N VAL A 209 1.83 -10.06 -13.09
CA VAL A 209 1.05 -8.81 -13.07
C VAL A 209 1.84 -7.65 -13.69
N PHE A 210 3.16 -7.74 -13.71
CA PHE A 210 4.04 -6.77 -14.35
C PHE A 210 3.95 -6.78 -15.88
N LYS A 211 3.57 -7.90 -16.53
CA LYS A 211 3.58 -8.09 -17.99
C LYS A 211 2.79 -7.03 -18.77
N ILE A 212 1.84 -6.36 -18.13
CA ILE A 212 1.10 -5.25 -18.75
C ILE A 212 2.00 -4.05 -19.09
N LEU A 213 3.13 -3.87 -18.37
CA LEU A 213 4.09 -2.81 -18.65
C LEU A 213 4.93 -3.11 -19.92
N PRO A 214 5.64 -4.24 -20.04
CA PRO A 214 6.35 -4.54 -21.28
C PRO A 214 5.40 -4.65 -22.49
N ALA A 215 4.13 -5.03 -22.31
CA ALA A 215 3.14 -5.03 -23.38
C ALA A 215 2.89 -3.62 -23.93
N ILE A 216 2.55 -2.67 -23.06
CA ILE A 216 2.30 -1.29 -23.48
C ILE A 216 3.59 -0.61 -23.99
N ALA A 217 4.75 -0.95 -23.43
CA ALA A 217 6.05 -0.47 -23.88
C ALA A 217 6.37 -0.97 -25.31
N GLY A 218 6.21 -2.27 -25.56
CA GLY A 218 6.48 -2.87 -26.87
C GLY A 218 5.61 -2.31 -27.98
N LEU A 219 4.32 -2.11 -27.70
CA LEU A 219 3.38 -1.45 -28.62
C LEU A 219 3.75 0.02 -28.86
N SER A 220 4.14 0.74 -27.82
CA SER A 220 4.48 2.17 -27.92
C SER A 220 5.81 2.39 -28.64
N GLU A 221 6.79 1.51 -28.46
CA GLU A 221 8.07 1.50 -29.15
C GLU A 221 7.98 0.92 -30.56
N ARG A 222 6.81 0.38 -30.95
CA ARG A 222 6.56 -0.24 -32.26
C ARG A 222 7.50 -1.43 -32.55
N VAL A 223 7.99 -2.10 -31.51
CA VAL A 223 8.74 -3.37 -31.66
C VAL A 223 7.79 -4.54 -31.90
N ILE A 224 6.55 -4.39 -31.49
CA ILE A 224 5.42 -5.25 -31.85
C ILE A 224 4.20 -4.40 -32.21
N ASP A 225 3.28 -5.00 -32.94
CA ASP A 225 1.90 -4.53 -33.12
C ASP A 225 0.91 -5.67 -32.81
N ARG A 226 -0.39 -5.43 -33.04
CA ARG A 226 -1.45 -6.41 -32.76
C ARG A 226 -1.29 -7.72 -33.54
N ASN A 227 -0.66 -7.69 -34.72
CA ASN A 227 -0.57 -8.81 -35.68
C ASN A 227 0.73 -9.59 -35.52
N VAL A 228 1.73 -9.05 -34.85
CA VAL A 228 2.99 -9.75 -34.60
C VAL A 228 2.72 -10.98 -33.74
N THR A 229 3.08 -12.16 -34.29
CA THR A 229 3.00 -13.43 -33.58
C THR A 229 4.37 -13.93 -33.17
N ILE A 230 4.43 -14.61 -32.04
CA ILE A 230 5.62 -15.32 -31.55
C ILE A 230 5.21 -16.75 -31.26
N LEU A 231 6.05 -17.68 -31.72
CA LEU A 231 5.83 -19.11 -31.49
C LEU A 231 6.18 -19.48 -30.06
N ASP A 232 5.21 -19.97 -29.30
CA ASP A 232 5.42 -20.57 -28.00
C ASP A 232 6.07 -21.95 -28.14
N THR A 233 7.35 -22.01 -27.88
CA THR A 233 8.14 -23.24 -27.92
C THR A 233 8.13 -24.03 -26.62
N GLY A 234 7.41 -23.53 -25.60
CA GLY A 234 7.39 -24.08 -24.24
C GLY A 234 8.59 -23.70 -23.40
N GLU A 235 9.77 -23.59 -24.00
CA GLU A 235 11.01 -23.17 -23.34
C GLU A 235 11.94 -22.42 -24.28
N ILE A 236 12.81 -21.58 -23.72
CA ILE A 236 13.96 -20.95 -24.39
C ILE A 236 15.22 -21.36 -23.63
N LYS A 237 16.28 -21.70 -24.37
CA LYS A 237 17.62 -22.00 -23.79
C LYS A 237 18.60 -20.90 -24.16
N VAL A 238 19.31 -20.38 -23.16
CA VAL A 238 20.38 -19.40 -23.32
C VAL A 238 21.62 -19.96 -22.60
N GLY A 239 22.57 -20.46 -23.37
CA GLY A 239 23.68 -21.22 -22.82
C GLY A 239 23.20 -22.48 -22.09
N SER A 240 23.54 -22.61 -20.82
CA SER A 240 23.07 -23.71 -19.95
C SER A 240 21.76 -23.42 -19.22
N TYR A 241 21.23 -22.20 -19.33
CA TYR A 241 20.03 -21.79 -18.62
C TYR A 241 18.77 -22.06 -19.43
N ARG A 242 17.73 -22.53 -18.72
CA ARG A 242 16.39 -22.80 -19.28
C ARG A 242 15.40 -21.75 -18.74
N PHE A 243 14.60 -21.20 -19.64
CA PHE A 243 13.50 -20.28 -19.35
C PHE A 243 12.19 -20.93 -19.86
N GLY A 244 11.42 -21.48 -18.94
CA GLY A 244 10.19 -22.23 -19.23
C GLY A 244 8.96 -21.33 -19.29
N ASN A 245 7.91 -21.85 -19.93
CA ASN A 245 6.56 -21.32 -19.86
C ASN A 245 5.74 -22.15 -18.87
N TRP A 246 5.04 -21.50 -17.94
CA TRP A 246 4.25 -22.18 -16.90
C TRP A 246 3.32 -23.26 -17.46
N TYR A 247 2.68 -23.02 -18.64
CA TYR A 247 1.77 -23.97 -19.25
C TYR A 247 2.48 -25.23 -19.76
N PHE A 248 3.69 -25.06 -20.27
CA PHE A 248 4.54 -26.17 -20.66
C PHE A 248 5.08 -26.95 -19.46
N ASP A 249 5.51 -26.24 -18.43
CA ASP A 249 6.07 -26.87 -17.22
C ASP A 249 5.02 -27.69 -16.45
N GLN A 250 3.77 -27.22 -16.40
CA GLN A 250 2.68 -27.92 -15.70
C GLN A 250 1.99 -29.00 -16.53
N TYR A 251 1.82 -28.77 -17.84
CA TYR A 251 0.96 -29.60 -18.68
C TYR A 251 1.67 -30.22 -19.92
N GLY A 252 2.93 -29.87 -20.15
CA GLY A 252 3.67 -30.32 -21.36
C GLY A 252 3.10 -29.79 -22.70
N LYS A 253 2.34 -28.66 -22.63
CA LYS A 253 1.63 -28.10 -23.78
C LYS A 253 2.12 -26.70 -24.13
N THR A 254 2.00 -26.30 -25.38
CA THR A 254 2.29 -24.97 -25.90
C THR A 254 1.06 -24.32 -26.49
N GLU A 255 1.06 -22.99 -26.63
CA GLU A 255 -0.04 -22.23 -27.24
C GLU A 255 0.12 -22.07 -28.76
N GLY A 256 1.24 -22.52 -29.36
CA GLY A 256 1.55 -22.30 -30.79
C GLY A 256 1.92 -20.85 -31.09
N GLU A 257 1.54 -20.34 -32.23
CA GLU A 257 1.74 -18.92 -32.57
C GLU A 257 0.70 -18.05 -31.89
N ILE A 258 1.15 -17.09 -31.10
CA ILE A 258 0.29 -16.19 -30.35
C ILE A 258 0.70 -14.74 -30.55
N ASN A 259 -0.27 -13.85 -30.53
CA ASN A 259 -0.08 -12.41 -30.50
C ASN A 259 -0.10 -11.85 -29.05
N ILE A 260 0.10 -10.54 -28.91
CA ILE A 260 0.17 -9.86 -27.59
C ILE A 260 -1.12 -10.03 -26.77
N GLU A 261 -2.30 -10.00 -27.40
CA GLU A 261 -3.58 -10.16 -26.68
C GLU A 261 -3.70 -11.57 -26.10
N ARG A 262 -3.38 -12.60 -26.89
CA ARG A 262 -3.38 -13.99 -26.43
C ARG A 262 -2.29 -14.22 -25.38
N ALA A 263 -1.11 -13.62 -25.55
CA ALA A 263 -0.01 -13.72 -24.59
C ALA A 263 -0.38 -13.13 -23.22
N LEU A 264 -1.11 -12.02 -23.17
CA LEU A 264 -1.64 -11.44 -21.92
C LEU A 264 -2.74 -12.32 -21.33
N THR A 265 -3.69 -12.81 -22.16
CA THR A 265 -4.78 -13.71 -21.79
C THR A 265 -4.26 -14.96 -21.08
N ARG A 266 -3.24 -15.58 -21.67
CA ARG A 266 -2.63 -16.82 -21.18
C ARG A 266 -1.45 -16.63 -20.26
N SER A 267 -1.07 -15.37 -20.02
CA SER A 267 0.13 -15.06 -19.24
C SER A 267 1.39 -15.77 -19.74
N ASN A 268 1.54 -15.91 -21.07
CA ASN A 268 2.59 -16.71 -21.71
C ASN A 268 3.97 -16.10 -21.47
N ASP A 269 4.90 -16.88 -20.91
CA ASP A 269 6.24 -16.39 -20.55
C ASP A 269 7.14 -16.26 -21.79
N ILE A 270 7.04 -17.20 -22.77
CA ILE A 270 7.87 -17.18 -23.97
C ILE A 270 7.67 -15.89 -24.77
N PHE A 271 6.42 -15.47 -24.94
CA PHE A 271 6.13 -14.20 -25.61
C PHE A 271 6.82 -13.03 -24.92
N PHE A 272 6.72 -12.95 -23.60
CA PHE A 272 7.29 -11.84 -22.85
C PHE A 272 8.82 -11.89 -22.73
N TYR A 273 9.44 -13.07 -22.73
CA TYR A 273 10.90 -13.19 -22.88
C TYR A 273 11.36 -12.59 -24.22
N LYS A 274 10.71 -12.97 -25.30
CA LYS A 274 11.03 -12.45 -26.64
C LYS A 274 10.73 -10.97 -26.77
N LEU A 275 9.63 -10.49 -26.20
CA LEU A 275 9.33 -9.07 -26.16
C LEU A 275 10.39 -8.28 -25.37
N GLY A 276 10.85 -8.82 -24.23
CA GLY A 276 11.94 -8.23 -23.45
C GLY A 276 13.25 -8.16 -24.24
N GLU A 277 13.57 -9.19 -25.01
CA GLU A 277 14.73 -9.24 -25.92
C GLU A 277 14.61 -8.16 -27.02
N MET A 278 13.42 -8.02 -27.62
CA MET A 278 13.15 -7.03 -28.70
C MET A 278 13.18 -5.59 -28.17
N LEU A 279 12.69 -5.34 -26.95
CA LEU A 279 12.76 -4.03 -26.32
C LEU A 279 14.18 -3.66 -25.90
N GLY A 280 14.91 -4.64 -25.39
CA GLY A 280 16.17 -4.43 -24.69
C GLY A 280 15.98 -3.83 -23.30
N ILE A 281 17.00 -4.02 -22.44
CA ILE A 281 16.94 -3.59 -21.04
C ILE A 281 16.76 -2.08 -20.89
N ASP A 282 17.43 -1.26 -21.72
CA ASP A 282 17.41 0.19 -21.60
C ASP A 282 15.98 0.77 -21.79
N LYS A 283 15.25 0.27 -22.78
CA LYS A 283 13.85 0.67 -23.02
C LYS A 283 12.94 0.14 -21.91
N LEU A 284 13.14 -1.12 -21.50
CA LEU A 284 12.36 -1.71 -20.42
C LEU A 284 12.50 -0.92 -19.11
N VAL A 285 13.72 -0.50 -18.75
CA VAL A 285 14.00 0.36 -17.60
C VAL A 285 13.40 1.75 -17.78
N THR A 286 13.55 2.35 -18.96
CA THR A 286 13.01 3.68 -19.27
C THR A 286 11.48 3.71 -19.10
N TRP A 287 10.78 2.72 -19.66
CA TRP A 287 9.33 2.60 -19.49
C TRP A 287 8.94 2.31 -18.04
N SER A 288 9.71 1.47 -17.35
CA SER A 288 9.47 1.20 -15.93
C SER A 288 9.56 2.48 -15.09
N LYS A 289 10.59 3.31 -15.29
CA LYS A 289 10.74 4.63 -14.63
C LYS A 289 9.59 5.57 -14.98
N ARG A 290 9.17 5.61 -16.25
CA ARG A 290 8.03 6.43 -16.71
C ARG A 290 6.74 6.06 -15.96
N PHE A 291 6.52 4.77 -15.68
CA PHE A 291 5.40 4.28 -14.87
C PHE A 291 5.66 4.41 -13.36
N GLY A 292 6.83 4.94 -12.95
CA GLY A 292 7.19 5.20 -11.55
C GLY A 292 7.56 3.94 -10.77
N ILE A 293 8.07 2.89 -11.44
CA ILE A 293 8.60 1.71 -10.78
C ILE A 293 10.00 2.05 -10.22
N GLY A 294 10.28 1.60 -9.00
CA GLY A 294 11.50 1.96 -8.29
C GLY A 294 11.44 3.33 -7.58
N GLU A 295 10.28 3.97 -7.55
CA GLU A 295 10.03 5.25 -6.88
C GLU A 295 8.83 5.12 -5.94
N LYS A 296 8.81 5.93 -4.87
CA LYS A 296 7.63 6.06 -4.01
C LYS A 296 6.46 6.58 -4.84
N THR A 297 5.26 6.09 -4.55
CA THR A 297 4.05 6.56 -5.25
C THR A 297 3.66 7.97 -4.82
N GLY A 298 4.11 8.40 -3.64
CA GLY A 298 3.77 9.67 -3.04
C GLY A 298 2.42 9.67 -2.32
N ILE A 299 1.93 8.49 -1.94
CA ILE A 299 0.73 8.39 -1.10
C ILE A 299 0.91 9.18 0.20
N ASP A 300 -0.14 9.85 0.63
CA ASP A 300 -0.20 10.61 1.88
C ASP A 300 -0.30 9.68 3.12
N MET A 301 0.68 8.77 3.22
CA MET A 301 0.89 7.86 4.36
C MET A 301 2.39 7.69 4.67
N PRO A 302 2.78 7.58 5.94
CA PRO A 302 4.17 7.39 6.32
C PRO A 302 4.61 5.94 6.10
N GLY A 303 5.92 5.76 5.84
CA GLY A 303 6.53 4.43 5.76
C GLY A 303 6.49 3.79 4.38
N GLU A 304 6.13 4.52 3.34
CA GLU A 304 6.19 4.02 1.96
C GLU A 304 7.63 3.75 1.53
N VAL A 305 7.84 2.61 0.84
CA VAL A 305 9.11 2.24 0.20
C VAL A 305 9.02 2.36 -1.33
N SER A 306 10.18 2.51 -1.98
CA SER A 306 10.27 2.67 -3.43
C SER A 306 10.19 1.38 -4.23
N GLY A 307 10.27 0.20 -3.57
CA GLY A 307 10.57 -1.03 -4.29
C GLY A 307 11.99 -1.00 -4.88
N LEU A 308 12.24 -1.84 -5.86
CA LEU A 308 13.52 -1.92 -6.56
C LEU A 308 13.29 -2.09 -8.06
N LEU A 309 13.82 -1.18 -8.86
CA LEU A 309 13.94 -1.33 -10.30
C LEU A 309 15.40 -1.63 -10.63
N PRO A 310 15.75 -2.88 -10.97
CA PRO A 310 17.10 -3.24 -11.33
C PRO A 310 17.45 -2.72 -12.73
N ASP A 311 18.70 -2.31 -12.89
CA ASP A 311 19.31 -2.01 -14.20
C ASP A 311 20.75 -2.53 -14.26
N PRO A 312 21.43 -2.48 -15.42
CA PRO A 312 22.80 -2.98 -15.54
C PRO A 312 23.80 -2.33 -14.57
N LEU A 313 23.66 -1.02 -14.31
CA LEU A 313 24.54 -0.29 -13.39
C LEU A 313 24.28 -0.68 -11.93
N TRP A 314 23.00 -0.83 -11.56
CA TRP A 314 22.62 -1.33 -10.24
C TRP A 314 23.19 -2.72 -10.00
N ARG A 315 23.05 -3.64 -10.97
CA ARG A 315 23.51 -5.02 -10.83
C ARG A 315 25.03 -5.10 -10.68
N GLU A 316 25.79 -4.33 -11.46
CA GLU A 316 27.24 -4.27 -11.34
C GLU A 316 27.68 -3.72 -9.99
N ARG A 317 27.01 -2.68 -9.50
CA ARG A 317 27.35 -2.02 -8.24
C ARG A 317 26.94 -2.83 -7.00
N GLU A 318 25.73 -3.38 -6.96
CA GLU A 318 25.15 -4.02 -5.75
C GLU A 318 25.41 -5.53 -5.72
N ILE A 319 25.48 -6.20 -6.88
CA ILE A 319 25.68 -7.66 -6.99
C ILE A 319 27.11 -8.00 -7.42
N GLY A 320 27.82 -7.09 -8.12
CA GLY A 320 29.14 -7.33 -8.67
C GLY A 320 29.14 -8.16 -9.97
N GLU A 321 27.99 -8.25 -10.64
CA GLU A 321 27.81 -9.04 -11.86
C GLU A 321 27.37 -8.18 -13.04
N ARG A 322 27.74 -8.61 -14.26
CA ARG A 322 27.21 -8.01 -15.48
C ARG A 322 25.72 -8.37 -15.68
N TRP A 323 25.03 -7.52 -16.42
CA TRP A 323 23.69 -7.83 -16.90
C TRP A 323 23.75 -8.79 -18.10
N PHE A 324 23.03 -9.87 -18.01
CA PHE A 324 22.89 -10.87 -19.07
C PHE A 324 21.45 -10.88 -19.64
N LEU A 325 21.26 -11.48 -20.81
CA LEU A 325 19.95 -11.63 -21.44
C LEU A 325 18.92 -12.29 -20.51
N GLY A 326 19.36 -13.27 -19.71
CA GLY A 326 18.50 -13.94 -18.73
C GLY A 326 17.92 -12.99 -17.67
N ASN A 327 18.65 -11.94 -17.28
CA ASN A 327 18.14 -10.92 -16.37
C ASN A 327 17.02 -10.10 -17.03
N THR A 328 17.17 -9.78 -18.33
CA THR A 328 16.11 -9.12 -19.11
C THR A 328 14.87 -10.01 -19.21
N TYR A 329 15.05 -11.31 -19.43
CA TYR A 329 13.95 -12.28 -19.45
C TYR A 329 13.19 -12.29 -18.13
N HIS A 330 13.90 -12.48 -17.02
CA HIS A 330 13.28 -12.45 -15.68
C HIS A 330 12.55 -11.13 -15.42
N MET A 331 13.18 -9.99 -15.71
CA MET A 331 12.55 -8.70 -15.51
C MET A 331 11.29 -8.53 -16.36
N SER A 332 11.28 -9.00 -17.62
CA SER A 332 10.15 -8.84 -18.54
C SER A 332 8.88 -9.59 -18.08
N ILE A 333 9.03 -10.57 -17.18
CA ILE A 333 7.92 -11.31 -16.58
C ILE A 333 7.68 -10.96 -15.09
N GLY A 334 8.37 -9.91 -14.58
CA GLY A 334 8.20 -9.44 -13.22
C GLY A 334 8.91 -10.29 -12.17
N GLN A 335 10.02 -10.92 -12.55
CA GLN A 335 10.85 -11.77 -11.71
C GLN A 335 12.30 -11.22 -11.61
N GLY A 336 13.20 -12.00 -11.01
CA GLY A 336 14.57 -11.59 -10.76
C GLY A 336 14.65 -10.60 -9.61
N ASP A 337 15.44 -9.54 -9.80
CA ASP A 337 15.68 -8.53 -8.77
C ASP A 337 14.58 -7.44 -8.72
N LEU A 338 13.60 -7.46 -9.62
CA LEU A 338 12.51 -6.49 -9.64
C LEU A 338 11.60 -6.67 -8.41
N MET A 339 11.43 -5.58 -7.64
CA MET A 339 10.55 -5.56 -6.46
C MET A 339 9.57 -4.40 -6.51
N MET A 340 8.30 -4.68 -6.24
CA MET A 340 7.23 -3.69 -6.23
C MET A 340 6.37 -3.84 -4.97
N THR A 341 5.80 -2.72 -4.52
CA THR A 341 4.77 -2.76 -3.48
C THR A 341 3.39 -3.07 -4.11
N PRO A 342 2.44 -3.64 -3.35
CA PRO A 342 1.07 -3.82 -3.82
C PRO A 342 0.42 -2.53 -4.32
N LEU A 343 0.75 -1.38 -3.71
CA LEU A 343 0.28 -0.08 -4.19
C LEU A 343 0.88 0.29 -5.54
N GLN A 344 2.17 0.00 -5.79
CA GLN A 344 2.79 0.23 -7.09
C GLN A 344 2.17 -0.65 -8.18
N VAL A 345 1.85 -1.92 -7.88
CA VAL A 345 1.15 -2.82 -8.82
C VAL A 345 -0.25 -2.30 -9.13
N ASN A 346 -0.98 -1.83 -8.12
CA ASN A 346 -2.29 -1.22 -8.29
C ASN A 346 -2.22 0.04 -9.18
N ARG A 347 -1.27 0.94 -8.90
CA ARG A 347 -1.03 2.14 -9.70
C ARG A 347 -0.60 1.79 -11.13
N LEU A 348 0.21 0.76 -11.33
CA LEU A 348 0.61 0.30 -12.65
C LEU A 348 -0.61 -0.09 -13.50
N ALA A 349 -1.52 -0.91 -12.95
CA ALA A 349 -2.75 -1.28 -13.64
C ALA A 349 -3.62 -0.05 -13.97
N ALA A 350 -3.83 0.84 -13.01
CA ALA A 350 -4.54 2.10 -13.24
C ALA A 350 -3.91 2.94 -14.35
N SER A 351 -2.58 3.02 -14.36
CA SER A 351 -1.82 3.83 -15.32
C SER A 351 -1.87 3.26 -16.73
N VAL A 352 -1.82 1.93 -16.89
CA VAL A 352 -1.95 1.28 -18.21
C VAL A 352 -3.35 1.52 -18.78
N ILE A 353 -4.39 1.44 -17.95
CA ILE A 353 -5.78 1.66 -18.38
C ILE A 353 -6.01 3.12 -18.81
N SER A 354 -5.57 4.08 -18.02
CA SER A 354 -5.85 5.50 -18.27
C SER A 354 -4.86 6.21 -19.20
N GLY A 355 -3.64 5.68 -19.33
CA GLY A 355 -2.52 6.40 -19.93
C GLY A 355 -1.95 7.49 -19.03
N LYS A 356 -2.37 7.59 -17.77
CA LYS A 356 -1.94 8.61 -16.80
C LYS A 356 -1.39 7.95 -15.55
N ARG A 357 -0.30 8.48 -15.00
CA ARG A 357 0.24 8.13 -13.70
C ARG A 357 -0.28 9.10 -12.65
N CYS A 358 -1.22 8.66 -11.83
CA CYS A 358 -1.79 9.47 -10.75
C CYS A 358 -1.14 9.16 -9.40
N VAL A 359 -0.98 10.18 -8.55
CA VAL A 359 -0.55 10.03 -7.16
C VAL A 359 -1.71 9.45 -6.35
N PRO A 360 -1.51 8.31 -5.65
CA PRO A 360 -2.52 7.77 -4.75
C PRO A 360 -2.77 8.71 -3.58
N ARG A 361 -4.02 8.83 -3.13
CA ARG A 361 -4.37 9.73 -2.04
C ARG A 361 -5.45 9.17 -1.13
N MET A 362 -5.19 9.31 0.17
CA MET A 362 -6.12 8.95 1.24
C MET A 362 -7.08 10.09 1.55
N VAL A 363 -6.60 11.34 1.45
CA VAL A 363 -7.35 12.55 1.83
C VAL A 363 -7.35 13.55 0.66
N GLY A 364 -8.44 14.31 0.55
CA GLY A 364 -8.60 15.37 -0.44
C GLY A 364 -9.06 14.89 -1.81
N ARG A 365 -9.40 15.88 -2.65
CA ARG A 365 -9.96 15.65 -3.99
C ARG A 365 -9.01 16.03 -5.12
N GLU A 366 -7.93 16.76 -4.81
CA GLU A 366 -6.98 17.20 -5.82
C GLU A 366 -6.29 16.03 -6.52
N LYS A 367 -6.42 15.97 -7.83
CA LYS A 367 -5.80 14.93 -8.66
C LYS A 367 -4.44 15.45 -9.16
N LYS A 368 -3.38 14.69 -8.88
CA LYS A 368 -2.03 14.95 -9.41
C LYS A 368 -1.68 13.80 -10.34
N CYS A 369 -1.87 13.99 -11.63
CA CYS A 369 -1.66 12.98 -12.65
C CYS A 369 -0.73 13.52 -13.74
N GLU A 370 0.13 12.65 -14.24
CA GLU A 370 1.06 12.88 -15.34
C GLU A 370 0.65 12.00 -16.52
N ASP A 371 0.61 12.58 -17.73
CA ASP A 371 0.34 11.84 -18.96
C ASP A 371 1.57 10.99 -19.34
N LEU A 372 1.32 9.72 -19.64
CA LEU A 372 2.36 8.77 -20.01
C LEU A 372 2.61 8.70 -21.52
N GLY A 373 1.85 9.44 -22.32
CA GLY A 373 2.00 9.50 -23.78
C GLY A 373 1.74 8.15 -24.46
N THR A 374 0.94 7.27 -23.88
CA THR A 374 0.51 6.01 -24.50
C THR A 374 -0.72 6.23 -25.35
N SER A 375 -0.74 5.72 -26.58
CA SER A 375 -1.91 5.87 -27.45
C SER A 375 -3.10 5.05 -26.93
N GLU A 376 -4.31 5.51 -27.17
CA GLU A 376 -5.54 4.80 -26.84
C GLU A 376 -5.59 3.43 -27.53
N VAL A 377 -5.20 3.35 -28.80
CA VAL A 377 -5.14 2.11 -29.55
C VAL A 377 -4.26 1.07 -28.88
N ASN A 378 -3.06 1.47 -28.39
CA ASN A 378 -2.15 0.55 -27.69
C ASN A 378 -2.73 0.10 -26.35
N ARG A 379 -3.39 1.00 -25.61
CA ARG A 379 -4.05 0.65 -24.37
C ARG A 379 -5.20 -0.35 -24.58
N GLU A 380 -6.02 -0.14 -25.62
CA GLU A 380 -7.11 -1.06 -25.96
C GLU A 380 -6.63 -2.47 -26.29
N ILE A 381 -5.48 -2.63 -26.93
CA ILE A 381 -4.87 -3.95 -27.17
C ILE A 381 -4.53 -4.63 -25.83
N VAL A 382 -3.90 -3.90 -24.88
CA VAL A 382 -3.57 -4.44 -23.56
C VAL A 382 -4.84 -4.75 -22.76
N ILE A 383 -5.84 -3.87 -22.79
CA ILE A 383 -7.15 -4.04 -22.15
C ILE A 383 -7.85 -5.29 -22.71
N SER A 384 -7.79 -5.54 -24.01
CA SER A 384 -8.35 -6.73 -24.65
C SER A 384 -7.71 -8.01 -24.08
N GLY A 385 -6.38 -8.05 -23.98
CA GLY A 385 -5.67 -9.16 -23.36
C GLY A 385 -6.02 -9.38 -21.87
N MET A 386 -6.15 -8.29 -21.10
CA MET A 386 -6.57 -8.35 -19.70
C MET A 386 -8.04 -8.82 -19.56
N ARG A 387 -8.92 -8.43 -20.48
CA ARG A 387 -10.31 -8.94 -20.55
C ARG A 387 -10.32 -10.44 -20.79
N GLY A 388 -9.57 -10.91 -21.77
CA GLY A 388 -9.42 -12.34 -22.06
C GLY A 388 -8.93 -13.16 -20.87
N ALA A 389 -8.08 -12.60 -20.01
CA ALA A 389 -7.60 -13.30 -18.81
C ALA A 389 -8.71 -13.63 -17.80
N CYS A 390 -9.82 -12.86 -17.77
CA CYS A 390 -11.00 -13.09 -16.93
C CYS A 390 -12.09 -13.92 -17.63
N GLU A 391 -11.87 -14.37 -18.87
CA GLU A 391 -12.82 -15.13 -19.64
C GLU A 391 -12.36 -16.59 -19.81
N SER A 392 -13.28 -17.45 -20.25
CA SER A 392 -12.99 -18.86 -20.50
C SER A 392 -11.74 -19.03 -21.40
N GLY A 393 -10.79 -19.82 -20.91
CA GLY A 393 -9.48 -19.98 -21.54
C GLY A 393 -8.42 -18.98 -21.07
N GLY A 394 -8.75 -18.07 -20.17
CA GLY A 394 -7.80 -17.18 -19.48
C GLY A 394 -7.20 -17.82 -18.22
N THR A 395 -6.47 -17.02 -17.43
CA THR A 395 -5.79 -17.48 -16.20
C THR A 395 -6.59 -17.20 -14.93
N ALA A 396 -7.50 -16.23 -14.93
CA ALA A 396 -8.29 -15.83 -13.77
C ALA A 396 -9.64 -16.58 -13.72
N PHE A 397 -9.60 -17.89 -13.62
CA PHE A 397 -10.79 -18.78 -13.73
C PHE A 397 -11.89 -18.45 -12.72
N SER A 398 -11.56 -17.94 -11.54
CA SER A 398 -12.53 -17.52 -10.52
C SER A 398 -13.42 -16.35 -10.97
N PHE A 399 -13.09 -15.68 -12.08
CA PHE A 399 -13.84 -14.53 -12.62
C PHE A 399 -14.60 -14.84 -13.91
N PHE A 400 -14.61 -16.08 -14.39
CA PHE A 400 -15.25 -16.42 -15.68
C PHE A 400 -16.75 -16.12 -15.71
N ASP A 401 -17.43 -16.19 -14.58
CA ASP A 401 -18.85 -15.82 -14.44
C ASP A 401 -19.09 -14.30 -14.57
N LEU A 402 -18.02 -13.50 -14.47
CA LEU A 402 -18.05 -12.05 -14.64
C LEU A 402 -17.63 -11.62 -16.05
N LYS A 403 -17.80 -12.49 -17.04
CA LYS A 403 -17.41 -12.26 -18.44
C LYS A 403 -17.78 -10.86 -18.92
N GLY A 404 -16.79 -10.16 -19.49
CA GLY A 404 -16.92 -8.81 -20.03
C GLY A 404 -17.08 -7.69 -19.01
N LYS A 405 -17.22 -8.00 -17.71
CA LYS A 405 -17.45 -7.01 -16.65
C LYS A 405 -16.18 -6.57 -15.95
N VAL A 406 -15.10 -7.34 -16.10
CA VAL A 406 -13.82 -7.07 -15.40
C VAL A 406 -12.64 -7.33 -16.33
N LEU A 407 -11.49 -6.74 -15.98
CA LEU A 407 -10.20 -6.95 -16.62
C LEU A 407 -9.26 -7.51 -15.55
N CYS A 408 -8.50 -8.57 -15.87
CA CYS A 408 -7.67 -9.23 -14.87
C CYS A 408 -6.23 -9.40 -15.35
N LYS A 409 -5.32 -9.46 -14.38
CA LYS A 409 -4.01 -10.04 -14.56
C LYS A 409 -3.62 -10.79 -13.30
N THR A 410 -3.40 -12.10 -13.42
CA THR A 410 -2.86 -12.95 -12.37
C THR A 410 -1.34 -12.91 -12.37
N GLY A 411 -0.74 -13.20 -11.23
CA GLY A 411 0.71 -13.30 -11.07
C GLY A 411 1.09 -14.33 -10.03
N THR A 412 2.10 -15.11 -10.36
CA THR A 412 2.75 -16.05 -9.45
C THR A 412 4.21 -15.63 -9.39
N ALA A 413 4.68 -15.23 -8.22
CA ALA A 413 6.02 -14.69 -8.05
C ALA A 413 6.85 -15.61 -7.15
N GLN A 414 7.89 -16.21 -7.71
CA GLN A 414 8.82 -17.04 -6.97
C GLN A 414 9.63 -16.19 -6.00
N HIS A 415 9.90 -16.72 -4.81
CA HIS A 415 10.77 -16.12 -3.81
C HIS A 415 11.49 -17.23 -3.03
N GLY A 416 12.70 -16.97 -2.58
CA GLY A 416 13.50 -17.98 -1.88
C GLY A 416 13.88 -19.18 -2.76
N GLY A 417 14.11 -20.35 -2.15
CA GLY A 417 14.47 -21.57 -2.88
C GLY A 417 13.24 -22.30 -3.45
N GLU A 418 13.49 -23.37 -4.24
CA GLU A 418 12.47 -24.19 -4.90
C GLU A 418 11.40 -24.79 -3.95
N ALA A 419 11.71 -24.92 -2.65
CA ALA A 419 10.79 -25.46 -1.66
C ALA A 419 9.78 -24.41 -1.12
N THR A 420 9.92 -23.13 -1.45
CA THR A 420 9.02 -22.07 -0.97
C THR A 420 7.84 -21.89 -1.91
N LYS A 421 6.63 -21.79 -1.34
CA LYS A 421 5.45 -21.45 -2.14
C LYS A 421 5.59 -20.03 -2.68
N PRO A 422 5.27 -19.78 -3.95
CA PRO A 422 5.34 -18.44 -4.53
C PRO A 422 4.32 -17.49 -3.89
N HIS A 423 4.54 -16.19 -4.05
CA HIS A 423 3.53 -15.18 -3.74
C HIS A 423 2.44 -15.20 -4.79
N ALA A 424 1.18 -15.20 -4.35
CA ALA A 424 0.03 -15.11 -5.24
C ALA A 424 -0.40 -13.64 -5.42
N TRP A 425 -0.60 -13.26 -6.68
CA TRP A 425 -1.02 -11.92 -7.06
C TRP A 425 -2.23 -11.93 -7.99
N ILE A 426 -3.10 -10.96 -7.80
CA ILE A 426 -4.08 -10.60 -8.82
C ILE A 426 -4.30 -9.09 -8.82
N SER A 427 -4.40 -8.51 -10.02
CA SER A 427 -4.91 -7.16 -10.22
C SER A 427 -6.15 -7.23 -11.10
N VAL A 428 -7.24 -6.65 -10.62
CA VAL A 428 -8.55 -6.63 -11.28
C VAL A 428 -8.95 -5.18 -11.49
N VAL A 429 -9.37 -4.85 -12.69
CA VAL A 429 -9.98 -3.55 -12.99
C VAL A 429 -11.45 -3.76 -13.25
N ILE A 430 -12.29 -2.97 -12.61
CA ILE A 430 -13.74 -3.01 -12.71
C ILE A 430 -14.19 -1.75 -13.44
N PRO A 431 -14.49 -1.86 -14.75
CA PRO A 431 -15.08 -0.77 -15.52
C PRO A 431 -16.45 -0.39 -14.97
N ASN A 432 -16.83 0.86 -15.14
CA ASN A 432 -18.21 1.30 -14.96
C ASN A 432 -18.64 2.16 -16.16
N GLU A 433 -19.89 2.56 -16.22
CA GLU A 433 -20.45 3.35 -17.33
C GLU A 433 -19.93 4.80 -17.36
N ASN A 434 -19.24 5.23 -16.29
CA ASN A 434 -18.65 6.55 -16.19
C ASN A 434 -17.25 6.61 -16.82
N GLU A 435 -16.65 7.79 -16.75
CA GLU A 435 -15.29 8.03 -17.20
C GLU A 435 -14.28 7.02 -16.62
N VAL A 436 -13.29 6.64 -17.40
CA VAL A 436 -12.21 5.69 -17.03
C VAL A 436 -11.55 6.05 -15.69
N GLU A 437 -11.44 7.34 -15.36
CA GLU A 437 -10.87 7.81 -14.09
C GLU A 437 -11.63 7.32 -12.86
N ASN A 438 -12.91 6.97 -13.02
CA ASN A 438 -13.79 6.45 -11.97
C ASN A 438 -13.80 4.91 -11.87
N TRP A 439 -13.15 4.21 -12.81
CA TRP A 439 -13.02 2.77 -12.73
C TRP A 439 -12.25 2.37 -11.48
N VAL A 440 -12.54 1.18 -10.98
CA VAL A 440 -11.95 0.70 -9.72
C VAL A 440 -10.88 -0.34 -10.02
N VAL A 441 -9.74 -0.22 -9.38
CA VAL A 441 -8.63 -1.18 -9.43
C VAL A 441 -8.51 -1.86 -8.07
N VAL A 442 -8.54 -3.18 -8.07
CA VAL A 442 -8.34 -4.02 -6.88
C VAL A 442 -7.06 -4.82 -7.09
N THR A 443 -6.12 -4.70 -6.18
CA THR A 443 -4.91 -5.53 -6.18
C THR A 443 -4.83 -6.30 -4.88
N VAL A 444 -4.67 -7.61 -5.00
CA VAL A 444 -4.51 -8.54 -3.88
C VAL A 444 -3.15 -9.22 -4.01
N MET A 445 -2.44 -9.31 -2.89
CA MET A 445 -1.21 -10.08 -2.74
C MET A 445 -1.29 -10.96 -1.51
N ILE A 446 -0.89 -12.22 -1.65
CA ILE A 446 -0.81 -13.19 -0.55
C ILE A 446 0.61 -13.74 -0.49
N GLU A 447 1.29 -13.52 0.65
CA GLU A 447 2.62 -14.06 0.88
C GLU A 447 2.57 -15.59 0.92
N ALA A 448 3.44 -16.25 0.14
CA ALA A 448 3.49 -17.70 0.03
C ALA A 448 2.10 -18.35 -0.22
N GLY A 449 1.23 -17.64 -0.94
CA GLY A 449 -0.15 -18.05 -1.21
C GLY A 449 -0.29 -19.15 -2.25
N GLY A 450 0.78 -19.44 -3.00
CA GLY A 450 0.77 -20.39 -4.11
C GLY A 450 0.57 -19.69 -5.46
N GLU A 451 -0.28 -20.27 -6.30
CA GLU A 451 -0.59 -19.70 -7.62
C GLU A 451 -1.58 -18.53 -7.51
N GLY A 452 -1.37 -17.51 -8.34
CA GLY A 452 -2.19 -16.30 -8.38
C GLY A 452 -3.42 -16.41 -9.27
#